data_9d6568d0e6fd8198a58694f6134953b7
#
_entry.id   9d6568d0e6fd8198a58694f6134953b7
#
_cell.length_a   1.000
_cell.length_b   1.000
_cell.length_c   1.000
_cell.angle_alpha   90.00
_cell.angle_beta   90.00
_cell.angle_gamma   90.00
#
_symmetry.space_group_name_H-M   'P 1'
#
loop_
_entity.id
_entity.type
_entity.pdbx_description
1 polymer ?
#
loop_
_entity_poly.entity_id
_entity_poly.type
_entity_poly.pdbx_seq_one_letter_code
_entity_poly.pdbx_strand_id
1 'polypeptide(L)'
;MGHAGSSSLTIAAQHIFDGADMRGPGSIRISHARIESITFGEAEARASIHLPADAILAPGFIDIQVNGGGGVLLNDQPTEAGVRRIVEAHRKEGTTGCLPTLVTDRSEVMERLAAVAQDCLKIPGVLGFHLEGPALNRYRKGIHPEAEIRVPDRRDLAAIKSFGDRGRSITTLAPECVPASMIDELIGAGLRIAAGHSDATAAEIGQAVDRGVSGVTHLFNAMSQLNAREPGLVGAALGDDRLFAGIICDGIHVDRAGLRVAFRCKGRDRLMLVTDAMPLVGTNDRKFMLQGRPITLHENRLTGPDGTLAGAHLTMIEAVRNAVALLGISLVDALTMASRTPAAFLGLESELGKIAPGYRADLVAFNPNFEVVGTWIGGVGSIGEASEAFQRG
;
A
#
# COMPACT_ATOMS: atom_id res chain seq x y z
N MET A 1 21.30 10.44 -37.22
CA MET A 1 21.13 10.66 -35.78
C MET A 1 19.80 11.36 -35.63
N GLY A 2 18.72 10.59 -35.46
CA GLY A 2 17.38 11.12 -35.25
C GLY A 2 17.21 11.45 -33.78
N HIS A 3 16.99 12.71 -33.47
CA HIS A 3 16.48 13.11 -32.15
C HIS A 3 15.11 12.47 -31.98
N ALA A 4 15.01 11.43 -31.15
CA ALA A 4 13.74 11.03 -30.59
C ALA A 4 13.24 12.23 -29.74
N GLY A 5 12.29 12.97 -30.27
CA GLY A 5 11.66 14.06 -29.57
C GLY A 5 11.06 13.54 -28.25
N SER A 6 11.55 14.01 -27.12
CA SER A 6 10.93 13.74 -25.83
C SER A 6 9.53 14.36 -25.87
N SER A 7 8.51 13.53 -26.05
CA SER A 7 7.13 14.00 -25.97
C SER A 7 6.86 14.48 -24.54
N SER A 8 6.81 15.81 -24.33
CA SER A 8 6.35 16.36 -23.07
C SER A 8 4.85 16.17 -22.99
N LEU A 9 4.34 15.69 -21.85
CA LEU A 9 2.92 15.57 -21.54
C LEU A 9 2.54 16.73 -20.63
N THR A 10 1.45 17.44 -20.95
CA THR A 10 0.86 18.46 -20.08
C THR A 10 -0.56 18.03 -19.67
N ILE A 11 -0.82 17.99 -18.38
CA ILE A 11 -2.13 17.66 -17.82
C ILE A 11 -2.69 18.94 -17.17
N ALA A 12 -3.87 19.38 -17.61
CA ALA A 12 -4.62 20.48 -17.04
C ALA A 12 -5.76 19.97 -16.15
N ALA A 13 -5.91 20.56 -14.96
CA ALA A 13 -6.93 20.20 -13.99
C ALA A 13 -7.49 21.43 -13.27
N GLN A 14 -8.77 21.39 -12.86
CA GLN A 14 -9.41 22.44 -12.06
C GLN A 14 -9.11 22.29 -10.56
N HIS A 15 -8.86 21.07 -10.09
CA HIS A 15 -8.55 20.77 -8.69
C HIS A 15 -7.30 19.90 -8.64
N ILE A 16 -6.29 20.36 -7.88
CA ILE A 16 -5.00 19.67 -7.74
C ILE A 16 -4.68 19.55 -6.26
N PHE A 17 -4.57 18.33 -5.76
CA PHE A 17 -3.93 18.07 -4.47
C PHE A 17 -2.43 17.93 -4.69
N ASP A 18 -1.63 18.88 -4.19
CA ASP A 18 -0.18 18.90 -4.47
C ASP A 18 0.66 17.99 -3.54
N GLY A 19 -0.01 17.29 -2.63
CA GLY A 19 0.62 16.46 -1.58
C GLY A 19 0.66 17.15 -0.22
N ALA A 20 0.21 18.41 -0.14
CA ALA A 20 0.07 19.19 1.09
C ALA A 20 -1.30 19.84 1.19
N ASP A 21 -1.69 20.56 0.13
CA ASP A 21 -2.90 21.36 0.07
C ASP A 21 -3.70 21.11 -1.21
N MET A 22 -5.00 21.38 -1.14
CA MET A 22 -5.84 21.48 -2.33
C MET A 22 -5.62 22.84 -3.01
N ARG A 23 -5.22 22.80 -4.29
CA ARG A 23 -5.01 23.98 -5.13
C ARG A 23 -6.13 24.15 -6.14
N GLY A 24 -6.26 25.36 -6.67
CA GLY A 24 -7.17 25.69 -7.76
C GLY A 24 -6.65 25.22 -9.12
N PRO A 25 -7.19 25.78 -10.23
CA PRO A 25 -6.82 25.35 -11.56
C PRO A 25 -5.33 25.48 -11.82
N GLY A 26 -4.81 24.57 -12.66
CA GLY A 26 -3.41 24.58 -13.03
C GLY A 26 -3.07 23.53 -14.06
N SER A 27 -1.80 23.51 -14.45
CA SER A 27 -1.24 22.56 -15.41
C SER A 27 0.07 21.97 -14.90
N ILE A 28 0.25 20.69 -15.14
CA ILE A 28 1.45 19.95 -14.77
C ILE A 28 2.13 19.51 -16.06
N ARG A 29 3.37 19.96 -16.26
CA ARG A 29 4.20 19.52 -17.38
C ARG A 29 5.09 18.37 -16.91
N ILE A 30 5.10 17.31 -17.71
CA ILE A 30 5.83 16.07 -17.45
C ILE A 30 6.84 15.86 -18.57
N SER A 31 8.07 15.56 -18.19
CA SER A 31 9.16 15.21 -19.10
C SER A 31 10.07 14.16 -18.44
N HIS A 32 10.54 13.18 -19.22
CA HIS A 32 11.45 12.14 -18.72
C HIS A 32 10.95 11.45 -17.42
N ALA A 33 9.66 11.06 -17.40
CA ALA A 33 8.99 10.41 -16.27
C ALA A 33 8.88 11.26 -14.99
N ARG A 34 9.26 12.54 -15.03
CA ARG A 34 9.23 13.45 -13.88
C ARG A 34 8.39 14.68 -14.16
N ILE A 35 7.89 15.27 -13.10
CA ILE A 35 7.23 16.58 -13.15
C ILE A 35 8.31 17.63 -13.39
N GLU A 36 8.22 18.32 -14.54
CA GLU A 36 9.15 19.36 -14.93
C GLU A 36 8.75 20.71 -14.30
N SER A 37 7.46 21.04 -14.39
CA SER A 37 6.93 22.29 -13.84
C SER A 37 5.45 22.16 -13.51
N ILE A 38 4.99 23.07 -12.64
CA ILE A 38 3.58 23.24 -12.29
C ILE A 38 3.26 24.73 -12.41
N THR A 39 2.13 25.03 -13.04
CA THR A 39 1.57 26.38 -13.10
C THR A 39 0.21 26.38 -12.44
N PHE A 40 -0.01 27.27 -11.47
CA PHE A 40 -1.31 27.46 -10.82
C PHE A 40 -1.93 28.81 -11.27
N GLY A 41 -3.25 28.91 -11.19
CA GLY A 41 -4.03 30.10 -11.51
C GLY A 41 -4.90 29.91 -12.75
N GLU A 42 -4.33 29.39 -13.83
CA GLU A 42 -5.08 29.09 -15.06
C GLU A 42 -4.60 27.75 -15.61
N ALA A 43 -5.55 26.94 -16.12
CA ALA A 43 -5.23 25.70 -16.83
C ALA A 43 -4.71 26.07 -18.24
N GLU A 44 -3.59 25.45 -18.65
CA GLU A 44 -3.00 25.71 -19.97
C GLU A 44 -3.96 25.25 -21.08
N ALA A 45 -4.42 26.19 -21.93
CA ALA A 45 -5.39 25.91 -23.00
C ALA A 45 -4.89 24.91 -24.07
N ARG A 46 -3.55 24.73 -24.17
CA ARG A 46 -2.91 23.78 -25.10
C ARG A 46 -2.38 22.55 -24.39
N ALA A 47 -2.91 22.20 -23.20
CA ALA A 47 -2.53 20.97 -22.51
C ALA A 47 -2.83 19.74 -23.36
N SER A 48 -2.00 18.73 -23.25
CA SER A 48 -2.18 17.45 -23.96
C SER A 48 -3.42 16.68 -23.45
N ILE A 49 -3.73 16.87 -22.16
CA ILE A 49 -4.89 16.28 -21.49
C ILE A 49 -5.58 17.36 -20.68
N HIS A 50 -6.89 17.48 -20.86
CA HIS A 50 -7.77 18.25 -19.99
C HIS A 50 -8.62 17.29 -19.19
N LEU A 51 -8.47 17.31 -17.86
CA LEU A 51 -9.32 16.52 -16.99
C LEU A 51 -10.74 17.12 -16.92
N PRO A 52 -11.78 16.28 -16.65
CA PRO A 52 -13.12 16.78 -16.33
C PRO A 52 -13.07 17.88 -15.27
N ALA A 53 -13.96 18.86 -15.37
CA ALA A 53 -13.95 20.07 -14.53
C ALA A 53 -14.08 19.78 -13.02
N ASP A 54 -14.74 18.70 -12.68
CA ASP A 54 -14.95 18.23 -11.31
C ASP A 54 -13.88 17.20 -10.83
N ALA A 55 -12.99 16.77 -11.73
CA ALA A 55 -11.95 15.81 -11.38
C ALA A 55 -10.85 16.45 -10.52
N ILE A 56 -10.37 15.68 -9.57
CA ILE A 56 -9.24 16.00 -8.70
C ILE A 56 -8.02 15.25 -9.19
N LEU A 57 -6.94 15.97 -9.48
CA LEU A 57 -5.63 15.39 -9.76
C LEU A 57 -4.81 15.35 -8.47
N ALA A 58 -4.24 14.19 -8.14
CA ALA A 58 -3.49 13.97 -6.93
C ALA A 58 -2.22 13.13 -7.21
N PRO A 59 -1.23 13.10 -6.29
CA PRO A 59 -0.20 12.08 -6.31
C PRO A 59 -0.84 10.70 -6.30
N GLY A 60 -0.32 9.78 -7.08
CA GLY A 60 -0.84 8.42 -7.15
C GLY A 60 -0.75 7.70 -5.80
N PHE A 61 -1.68 6.80 -5.55
CA PHE A 61 -1.75 6.08 -4.30
C PHE A 61 -0.62 5.07 -4.18
N ILE A 62 -0.13 4.89 -2.95
CA ILE A 62 0.90 3.91 -2.60
C ILE A 62 0.32 2.94 -1.58
N ASP A 63 0.24 1.66 -1.96
CA ASP A 63 -0.27 0.58 -1.12
C ASP A 63 0.86 -0.37 -0.73
N ILE A 64 1.15 -0.44 0.57
CA ILE A 64 2.26 -1.22 1.09
C ILE A 64 1.87 -2.64 1.51
N GLN A 65 0.62 -3.05 1.29
CA GLN A 65 0.12 -4.39 1.62
C GLN A 65 -0.94 -4.85 0.61
N VAL A 66 -0.51 -5.63 -0.39
CA VAL A 66 -1.33 -6.12 -1.50
C VAL A 66 -1.05 -7.59 -1.75
N ASN A 67 -1.88 -8.49 -1.21
CA ASN A 67 -1.68 -9.95 -1.32
C ASN A 67 -2.04 -10.48 -2.71
N GLY A 68 -2.98 -9.82 -3.39
CA GLY A 68 -3.45 -10.25 -4.70
C GLY A 68 -4.28 -9.21 -5.43
N GLY A 69 -4.71 -9.57 -6.63
CA GLY A 69 -5.55 -8.76 -7.51
C GLY A 69 -5.66 -9.40 -8.89
N GLY A 70 -6.70 -9.05 -9.65
CA GLY A 70 -6.91 -9.59 -11.00
C GLY A 70 -7.08 -11.11 -11.06
N GLY A 71 -7.56 -11.72 -9.98
CA GLY A 71 -7.71 -13.17 -9.84
C GLY A 71 -6.44 -13.93 -9.46
N VAL A 72 -5.37 -13.22 -9.04
CA VAL A 72 -4.07 -13.81 -8.68
C VAL A 72 -3.76 -13.52 -7.22
N LEU A 73 -3.40 -14.55 -6.47
CA LEU A 73 -2.71 -14.46 -5.19
C LEU A 73 -1.21 -14.57 -5.44
N LEU A 74 -0.40 -13.71 -4.83
CA LEU A 74 1.06 -13.74 -5.04
C LEU A 74 1.66 -15.09 -4.64
N ASN A 75 1.18 -15.72 -3.58
CA ASN A 75 1.62 -17.04 -3.12
C ASN A 75 1.46 -18.13 -4.19
N ASP A 76 0.37 -18.09 -4.94
CA ASP A 76 0.08 -19.08 -5.97
C ASP A 76 0.92 -18.83 -7.24
N GLN A 77 1.14 -17.55 -7.56
CA GLN A 77 1.88 -17.12 -8.75
C GLN A 77 3.01 -16.14 -8.39
N PRO A 78 4.06 -16.59 -7.66
CA PRO A 78 5.23 -15.75 -7.34
C PRO A 78 6.14 -15.62 -8.58
N THR A 79 5.63 -14.97 -9.62
CA THR A 79 6.24 -14.81 -10.94
C THR A 79 6.07 -13.38 -11.44
N GLU A 80 6.90 -12.96 -12.43
CA GLU A 80 6.73 -11.64 -13.05
C GLU A 80 5.31 -11.43 -13.60
N ALA A 81 4.75 -12.45 -14.25
CA ALA A 81 3.39 -12.38 -14.79
C ALA A 81 2.33 -12.22 -13.70
N GLY A 82 2.47 -12.93 -12.57
CA GLY A 82 1.58 -12.79 -11.41
C GLY A 82 1.65 -11.40 -10.80
N VAL A 83 2.87 -10.90 -10.54
CA VAL A 83 3.09 -9.54 -10.02
C VAL A 83 2.50 -8.49 -10.96
N ARG A 84 2.75 -8.59 -12.26
CA ARG A 84 2.20 -7.67 -13.28
C ARG A 84 0.67 -7.62 -13.22
N ARG A 85 0.03 -8.78 -13.16
CA ARG A 85 -1.42 -8.88 -13.12
C ARG A 85 -2.03 -8.25 -11.86
N ILE A 86 -1.38 -8.45 -10.71
CA ILE A 86 -1.77 -7.80 -9.45
C ILE A 86 -1.68 -6.29 -9.58
N VAL A 87 -0.52 -5.77 -10.02
CA VAL A 87 -0.28 -4.32 -10.16
C VAL A 87 -1.26 -3.67 -11.12
N GLU A 88 -1.54 -4.31 -12.27
CA GLU A 88 -2.47 -3.80 -13.28
C GLU A 88 -3.91 -3.71 -12.74
N ALA A 89 -4.35 -4.66 -11.90
CA ALA A 89 -5.66 -4.61 -11.27
C ALA A 89 -5.79 -3.39 -10.34
N HIS A 90 -4.79 -3.15 -9.50
CA HIS A 90 -4.78 -2.03 -8.55
C HIS A 90 -4.53 -0.68 -9.23
N ARG A 91 -3.80 -0.65 -10.35
CA ARG A 91 -3.58 0.57 -11.13
C ARG A 91 -4.89 1.19 -11.64
N LYS A 92 -5.84 0.37 -12.03
CA LYS A 92 -7.17 0.84 -12.49
C LYS A 92 -7.92 1.59 -11.38
N GLU A 93 -7.58 1.32 -10.14
CA GLU A 93 -8.16 1.88 -8.93
C GLU A 93 -7.27 2.98 -8.30
N GLY A 94 -6.34 3.54 -9.10
CA GLY A 94 -5.52 4.69 -8.71
C GLY A 94 -4.22 4.37 -7.96
N THR A 95 -3.92 3.10 -7.70
CA THR A 95 -2.64 2.71 -7.09
C THR A 95 -1.53 2.77 -8.13
N THR A 96 -0.56 3.67 -7.93
CA THR A 96 0.58 3.86 -8.82
C THR A 96 1.88 3.30 -8.25
N GLY A 97 1.86 2.96 -6.96
CA GLY A 97 2.97 2.30 -6.29
C GLY A 97 2.45 1.25 -5.32
N CYS A 98 2.97 0.02 -5.37
CA CYS A 98 2.57 -1.01 -4.42
C CYS A 98 3.71 -1.94 -4.03
N LEU A 99 3.52 -2.62 -2.91
CA LEU A 99 4.33 -3.73 -2.45
C LEU A 99 3.49 -5.01 -2.56
N PRO A 100 3.63 -5.81 -3.63
CA PRO A 100 3.04 -7.13 -3.68
C PRO A 100 3.46 -7.93 -2.45
N THR A 101 2.48 -8.51 -1.74
CA THR A 101 2.65 -9.09 -0.41
C THR A 101 2.60 -10.60 -0.47
N LEU A 102 3.66 -11.24 0.01
CA LEU A 102 3.72 -12.69 0.20
C LEU A 102 3.32 -12.99 1.64
N VAL A 103 2.16 -13.59 1.83
CA VAL A 103 1.75 -14.10 3.16
C VAL A 103 2.54 -15.35 3.52
N THR A 104 2.60 -15.68 4.80
CA THR A 104 3.30 -16.86 5.34
C THR A 104 3.07 -18.11 4.48
N ASP A 105 4.16 -18.72 4.03
CA ASP A 105 4.16 -19.94 3.20
C ASP A 105 5.46 -20.72 3.42
N ARG A 106 5.60 -21.82 2.67
CA ARG A 106 6.82 -22.63 2.63
C ARG A 106 7.98 -21.82 2.08
N SER A 107 9.20 -22.16 2.50
CA SER A 107 10.43 -21.47 2.06
C SER A 107 10.59 -21.46 0.54
N GLU A 108 10.14 -22.53 -0.15
CA GLU A 108 10.21 -22.64 -1.61
C GLU A 108 9.41 -21.55 -2.35
N VAL A 109 8.28 -21.12 -1.78
CA VAL A 109 7.45 -20.07 -2.38
C VAL A 109 8.16 -18.71 -2.28
N MET A 110 8.75 -18.44 -1.12
CA MET A 110 9.54 -17.22 -0.90
C MET A 110 10.78 -17.17 -1.79
N GLU A 111 11.50 -18.32 -1.93
CA GLU A 111 12.66 -18.41 -2.82
C GLU A 111 12.30 -18.20 -4.30
N ARG A 112 11.14 -18.73 -4.74
CA ARG A 112 10.63 -18.49 -6.10
C ARG A 112 10.37 -17.01 -6.35
N LEU A 113 9.75 -16.32 -5.40
CA LEU A 113 9.56 -14.88 -5.51
C LEU A 113 10.90 -14.14 -5.51
N ALA A 114 11.81 -14.51 -4.61
CA ALA A 114 13.14 -13.93 -4.53
C ALA A 114 13.92 -14.04 -5.85
N ALA A 115 13.77 -15.17 -6.55
CA ALA A 115 14.45 -15.40 -7.82
C ALA A 115 14.02 -14.44 -8.94
N VAL A 116 12.76 -13.98 -8.93
CA VAL A 116 12.21 -13.08 -9.96
C VAL A 116 12.07 -11.63 -9.48
N ALA A 117 12.32 -11.35 -8.20
CA ALA A 117 12.04 -10.05 -7.59
C ALA A 117 12.75 -8.89 -8.30
N GLN A 118 14.00 -9.07 -8.73
CA GLN A 118 14.75 -8.03 -9.44
C GLN A 118 14.12 -7.67 -10.79
N ASP A 119 13.57 -8.64 -11.51
CA ASP A 119 12.86 -8.38 -12.77
C ASP A 119 11.50 -7.74 -12.52
N CYS A 120 10.81 -8.15 -11.46
CA CYS A 120 9.55 -7.56 -11.05
C CYS A 120 9.67 -6.06 -10.71
N LEU A 121 10.80 -5.58 -10.19
CA LEU A 121 11.04 -4.15 -9.95
C LEU A 121 11.04 -3.29 -11.22
N LYS A 122 11.17 -3.90 -12.40
CA LYS A 122 11.05 -3.23 -13.70
C LYS A 122 9.59 -3.00 -14.12
N ILE A 123 8.64 -3.65 -13.43
CA ILE A 123 7.20 -3.47 -13.67
C ILE A 123 6.81 -2.10 -13.11
N PRO A 124 6.26 -1.18 -13.93
CA PRO A 124 5.79 0.11 -13.44
C PRO A 124 4.77 -0.07 -12.31
N GLY A 125 5.03 0.57 -11.17
CA GLY A 125 4.19 0.48 -9.98
C GLY A 125 4.71 -0.47 -8.89
N VAL A 126 5.67 -1.35 -9.16
CA VAL A 126 6.33 -2.15 -8.11
C VAL A 126 7.40 -1.30 -7.43
N LEU A 127 7.25 -1.04 -6.14
CA LEU A 127 8.21 -0.27 -5.34
C LEU A 127 9.15 -1.16 -4.52
N GLY A 128 8.80 -2.39 -4.31
CA GLY A 128 9.46 -3.42 -3.50
C GLY A 128 8.48 -4.53 -3.21
N PHE A 129 8.71 -5.26 -2.14
CA PHE A 129 7.86 -6.38 -1.71
C PHE A 129 7.53 -6.29 -0.22
N HIS A 130 6.43 -6.91 0.18
CA HIS A 130 6.10 -7.10 1.57
C HIS A 130 6.08 -8.59 1.88
N LEU A 131 6.90 -9.02 2.84
CA LEU A 131 6.92 -10.40 3.34
C LEU A 131 6.17 -10.44 4.67
N GLU A 132 4.97 -10.99 4.70
CA GLU A 132 4.15 -11.10 5.90
C GLU A 132 4.37 -12.46 6.59
N GLY A 133 5.31 -12.47 7.54
CA GLY A 133 5.82 -13.67 8.17
C GLY A 133 7.09 -14.22 7.51
N PRO A 134 7.49 -15.47 7.81
CA PRO A 134 6.79 -16.50 8.60
C PRO A 134 6.91 -16.36 10.14
N ALA A 135 7.65 -15.36 10.63
CA ALA A 135 7.94 -15.15 12.04
C ALA A 135 6.75 -14.49 12.77
N LEU A 136 5.61 -15.14 12.82
CA LEU A 136 4.38 -14.64 13.42
C LEU A 136 4.09 -15.37 14.73
N ASN A 137 3.23 -14.78 15.57
CA ASN A 137 2.72 -15.41 16.76
C ASN A 137 1.53 -16.33 16.42
N ARG A 138 1.60 -17.61 16.78
CA ARG A 138 0.57 -18.61 16.48
C ARG A 138 -0.80 -18.27 17.08
N TYR A 139 -0.82 -17.57 18.21
CA TYR A 139 -2.07 -17.11 18.84
C TYR A 139 -2.69 -15.91 18.10
N ARG A 140 -1.90 -15.24 17.25
CA ARG A 140 -2.31 -14.07 16.45
C ARG A 140 -2.20 -14.34 14.94
N LYS A 141 -2.29 -15.63 14.55
CA LYS A 141 -2.09 -16.06 13.17
C LYS A 141 -3.11 -15.50 12.16
N GLY A 142 -4.31 -15.10 12.60
CA GLY A 142 -5.38 -14.77 11.66
C GLY A 142 -5.66 -15.92 10.70
N ILE A 143 -5.64 -15.64 9.39
CA ILE A 143 -5.86 -16.65 8.34
C ILE A 143 -4.59 -17.41 7.95
N HIS A 144 -3.40 -16.98 8.40
CA HIS A 144 -2.13 -17.62 8.04
C HIS A 144 -2.10 -19.11 8.45
N PRO A 145 -1.50 -20.00 7.63
CA PRO A 145 -1.40 -21.42 7.93
C PRO A 145 -0.46 -21.65 9.11
N GLU A 146 -1.01 -22.19 10.18
CA GLU A 146 -0.26 -22.41 11.43
C GLU A 146 0.97 -23.28 11.24
N ALA A 147 0.90 -24.26 10.32
CA ALA A 147 2.00 -25.15 10.01
C ALA A 147 3.23 -24.44 9.43
N GLU A 148 3.01 -23.29 8.78
CA GLU A 148 4.08 -22.51 8.14
C GLU A 148 4.61 -21.38 9.02
N ILE A 149 3.97 -21.13 10.17
CA ILE A 149 4.46 -20.12 11.14
C ILE A 149 5.66 -20.73 11.89
N ARG A 150 6.81 -20.08 11.75
CA ARG A 150 8.08 -20.54 12.30
C ARG A 150 9.06 -19.38 12.54
N VAL A 151 10.01 -19.61 13.41
CA VAL A 151 11.21 -18.77 13.47
C VAL A 151 12.01 -19.06 12.19
N PRO A 152 12.37 -18.03 11.39
CA PRO A 152 13.15 -18.20 10.18
C PRO A 152 14.46 -18.94 10.43
N ASP A 153 14.71 -20.00 9.70
CA ASP A 153 15.98 -20.69 9.69
C ASP A 153 17.00 -19.97 8.76
N ARG A 154 18.17 -20.56 8.54
CA ARG A 154 19.20 -19.96 7.67
C ARG A 154 18.72 -19.79 6.24
N ARG A 155 17.90 -20.69 5.73
CA ARG A 155 17.36 -20.67 4.37
C ARG A 155 16.32 -19.55 4.22
N ASP A 156 15.40 -19.49 5.16
CA ASP A 156 14.39 -18.43 5.24
C ASP A 156 15.06 -17.05 5.34
N LEU A 157 16.03 -16.89 6.26
CA LEU A 157 16.75 -15.62 6.43
C LEU A 157 17.50 -15.19 5.17
N ALA A 158 18.13 -16.13 4.45
CA ALA A 158 18.81 -15.83 3.22
C ALA A 158 17.82 -15.30 2.14
N ALA A 159 16.64 -15.93 2.03
CA ALA A 159 15.60 -15.50 1.13
C ALA A 159 15.04 -14.13 1.52
N ILE A 160 14.66 -13.93 2.80
CA ILE A 160 14.13 -12.64 3.30
C ILE A 160 15.15 -11.51 3.06
N LYS A 161 16.40 -11.69 3.44
CA LYS A 161 17.46 -10.69 3.30
C LYS A 161 17.71 -10.30 1.84
N SER A 162 17.49 -11.22 0.90
CA SER A 162 17.63 -10.93 -0.52
C SER A 162 16.67 -9.87 -1.06
N PHE A 163 15.63 -9.51 -0.30
CA PHE A 163 14.71 -8.43 -0.65
C PHE A 163 15.19 -7.05 -0.16
N GLY A 164 16.21 -6.99 0.68
CA GLY A 164 16.68 -5.72 1.27
C GLY A 164 17.28 -4.75 0.25
N ASP A 165 17.89 -5.23 -0.83
CA ASP A 165 18.42 -4.46 -1.95
C ASP A 165 17.46 -4.41 -3.16
N ARG A 166 16.25 -4.96 -3.02
CA ARG A 166 15.24 -5.06 -4.08
C ARG A 166 14.10 -4.09 -3.85
N GLY A 167 14.33 -2.84 -4.17
CA GLY A 167 13.38 -1.77 -3.94
C GLY A 167 13.25 -1.39 -2.46
N ARG A 168 12.03 -1.06 -2.03
CA ARG A 168 11.73 -0.66 -0.66
C ARG A 168 10.90 -1.73 0.03
N SER A 169 11.54 -2.85 0.38
CA SER A 169 10.83 -4.01 0.92
C SER A 169 10.60 -3.93 2.42
N ILE A 170 9.52 -4.57 2.86
CA ILE A 170 9.08 -4.66 4.25
C ILE A 170 9.03 -6.14 4.65
N THR A 171 9.33 -6.45 5.89
CA THR A 171 8.92 -7.72 6.50
C THR A 171 8.10 -7.47 7.76
N THR A 172 6.95 -8.14 7.85
CA THR A 172 6.13 -8.18 9.07
C THR A 172 6.53 -9.38 9.91
N LEU A 173 6.77 -9.12 11.18
CA LEU A 173 7.08 -10.17 12.15
C LEU A 173 6.48 -9.86 13.53
N ALA A 174 6.38 -10.89 14.38
CA ALA A 174 6.08 -10.79 15.79
C ALA A 174 7.40 -10.65 16.56
N PRO A 175 7.74 -9.46 17.11
CA PRO A 175 9.05 -9.23 17.72
C PRO A 175 9.36 -10.18 18.88
N GLU A 176 8.35 -10.57 19.65
CA GLU A 176 8.46 -11.53 20.76
C GLU A 176 8.76 -12.97 20.32
N CYS A 177 8.56 -13.26 19.04
CA CYS A 177 8.77 -14.61 18.49
C CYS A 177 10.16 -14.83 17.88
N VAL A 178 11.00 -13.78 17.81
CA VAL A 178 12.32 -13.85 17.19
C VAL A 178 13.43 -13.32 18.13
N PRO A 179 14.67 -13.82 18.00
CA PRO A 179 15.79 -13.18 18.68
C PRO A 179 15.96 -11.73 18.22
N ALA A 180 16.30 -10.84 19.14
CA ALA A 180 16.53 -9.43 18.84
C ALA A 180 17.62 -9.21 17.77
N SER A 181 18.67 -10.07 17.76
CA SER A 181 19.71 -10.05 16.73
C SER A 181 19.19 -10.31 15.30
N MET A 182 18.07 -11.04 15.16
CA MET A 182 17.44 -11.25 13.86
C MET A 182 16.82 -9.97 13.32
N ILE A 183 16.21 -9.16 14.18
CA ILE A 183 15.69 -7.83 13.80
C ILE A 183 16.85 -6.95 13.32
N ASP A 184 17.97 -6.92 14.06
CA ASP A 184 19.17 -6.15 13.68
C ASP A 184 19.73 -6.62 12.34
N GLU A 185 19.76 -7.94 12.10
CA GLU A 185 20.24 -8.56 10.85
C GLU A 185 19.36 -8.18 9.65
N LEU A 186 18.03 -8.21 9.80
CA LEU A 186 17.09 -7.86 8.73
C LEU A 186 17.13 -6.37 8.38
N ILE A 187 17.23 -5.50 9.40
CA ILE A 187 17.41 -4.06 9.21
C ILE A 187 18.74 -3.78 8.52
N GLY A 188 19.82 -4.43 8.98
CA GLY A 188 21.14 -4.32 8.37
C GLY A 188 21.19 -4.79 6.91
N ALA A 189 20.27 -5.66 6.50
CA ALA A 189 20.09 -6.06 5.12
C ALA A 189 19.29 -5.05 4.28
N GLY A 190 18.78 -3.97 4.86
CA GLY A 190 18.03 -2.91 4.16
C GLY A 190 16.51 -3.05 4.21
N LEU A 191 15.98 -4.02 4.93
CA LEU A 191 14.54 -4.22 5.09
C LEU A 191 13.95 -3.24 6.11
N ARG A 192 12.73 -2.79 5.86
CA ARG A 192 11.89 -2.17 6.89
C ARG A 192 11.17 -3.26 7.67
N ILE A 193 11.12 -3.09 8.99
CA ILE A 193 10.44 -4.04 9.86
C ILE A 193 9.13 -3.43 10.36
N ALA A 194 8.04 -4.17 10.17
CA ALA A 194 6.74 -3.88 10.76
C ALA A 194 6.37 -4.95 11.80
N ALA A 195 5.88 -4.53 12.95
CA ALA A 195 5.29 -5.43 13.94
C ALA A 195 3.85 -5.77 13.52
N GLY A 196 3.51 -7.04 13.52
CA GLY A 196 2.16 -7.51 13.19
C GLY A 196 2.03 -8.99 13.52
N HIS A 197 0.80 -9.49 13.58
CA HIS A 197 0.52 -10.86 14.00
C HIS A 197 1.24 -11.23 15.31
N SER A 198 1.17 -10.33 16.28
CA SER A 198 2.00 -10.32 17.47
C SER A 198 1.15 -10.23 18.74
N ASP A 199 1.52 -10.98 19.76
CA ASP A 199 0.94 -10.90 21.10
C ASP A 199 1.86 -10.17 22.07
N ALA A 200 2.84 -9.42 21.55
CA ALA A 200 3.82 -8.69 22.32
C ALA A 200 3.19 -7.70 23.30
N THR A 201 3.83 -7.52 24.43
CA THR A 201 3.58 -6.44 25.38
C THR A 201 4.05 -5.10 24.81
N ALA A 202 3.54 -3.99 25.35
CA ALA A 202 4.03 -2.66 24.97
C ALA A 202 5.52 -2.48 25.24
N ALA A 203 6.06 -3.11 26.29
CA ALA A 203 7.49 -3.06 26.62
C ALA A 203 8.35 -3.79 25.57
N GLU A 204 7.92 -4.97 25.09
CA GLU A 204 8.61 -5.70 24.03
C GLU A 204 8.59 -4.93 22.72
N ILE A 205 7.46 -4.27 22.38
CA ILE A 205 7.38 -3.40 21.21
C ILE A 205 8.33 -2.21 21.36
N GLY A 206 8.40 -1.56 22.53
CA GLY A 206 9.34 -0.47 22.79
C GLY A 206 10.79 -0.89 22.53
N GLN A 207 11.19 -2.07 23.00
CA GLN A 207 12.52 -2.63 22.75
C GLN A 207 12.77 -2.90 21.24
N ALA A 208 11.76 -3.37 20.53
CA ALA A 208 11.85 -3.60 19.09
C ALA A 208 11.98 -2.27 18.32
N VAL A 209 11.25 -1.24 18.72
CA VAL A 209 11.34 0.13 18.16
C VAL A 209 12.73 0.73 18.40
N ASP A 210 13.30 0.54 19.58
CA ASP A 210 14.67 1.01 19.90
C ASP A 210 15.72 0.33 19.02
N ARG A 211 15.42 -0.82 18.41
CA ARG A 211 16.26 -1.51 17.42
C ARG A 211 16.00 -1.08 15.99
N GLY A 212 14.91 -0.33 15.71
CA GLY A 212 14.59 0.17 14.38
C GLY A 212 13.33 -0.42 13.74
N VAL A 213 12.51 -1.17 14.49
CA VAL A 213 11.15 -1.48 14.03
C VAL A 213 10.42 -0.15 13.89
N SER A 214 9.87 0.12 12.70
CA SER A 214 9.32 1.44 12.35
C SER A 214 7.90 1.39 11.83
N GLY A 215 7.33 0.19 11.62
CA GLY A 215 5.98 0.00 11.12
C GLY A 215 5.11 -0.89 12.00
N VAL A 216 3.81 -0.77 11.83
CA VAL A 216 2.80 -1.69 12.36
C VAL A 216 1.87 -2.07 11.21
N THR A 217 1.73 -3.37 10.98
CA THR A 217 0.91 -3.94 9.92
C THR A 217 -0.55 -3.95 10.37
N HIS A 218 -1.48 -3.53 9.50
CA HIS A 218 -2.95 -3.55 9.68
C HIS A 218 -3.42 -3.37 11.14
N LEU A 219 -3.09 -2.22 11.74
CA LEU A 219 -3.37 -1.86 13.14
C LEU A 219 -4.74 -2.35 13.61
N PHE A 220 -4.82 -2.91 14.81
CA PHE A 220 -5.92 -3.61 15.49
C PHE A 220 -6.11 -5.07 15.08
N ASN A 221 -5.70 -5.50 13.89
CA ASN A 221 -5.95 -6.85 13.40
C ASN A 221 -4.83 -7.80 13.82
N ALA A 222 -5.21 -8.98 14.30
CA ALA A 222 -4.29 -10.05 14.68
C ALA A 222 -3.13 -9.60 15.59
N MET A 223 -3.43 -8.80 16.65
CA MET A 223 -2.40 -8.31 17.58
C MET A 223 -2.95 -8.15 19.01
N SER A 224 -2.03 -7.96 19.98
CA SER A 224 -2.40 -7.66 21.37
C SER A 224 -3.10 -6.32 21.46
N GLN A 225 -4.28 -6.31 22.12
CA GLN A 225 -5.17 -5.16 22.18
C GLN A 225 -4.82 -4.19 23.31
N LEU A 226 -5.28 -2.95 23.19
CA LEU A 226 -5.09 -1.92 24.21
C LEU A 226 -5.92 -2.22 25.47
N ASN A 227 -5.25 -2.57 26.55
CA ASN A 227 -5.82 -2.74 27.87
C ASN A 227 -5.19 -1.77 28.87
N ALA A 228 -5.91 -1.46 29.95
CA ALA A 228 -5.52 -0.42 30.91
C ALA A 228 -4.16 -0.65 31.59
N ARG A 229 -3.74 -1.91 31.80
CA ARG A 229 -2.49 -2.27 32.49
C ARG A 229 -1.44 -2.87 31.58
N GLU A 230 -1.83 -3.39 30.44
CA GLU A 230 -0.96 -3.89 29.38
C GLU A 230 -1.48 -3.35 28.04
N PRO A 231 -0.89 -2.25 27.54
CA PRO A 231 -1.37 -1.60 26.32
C PRO A 231 -1.18 -2.43 25.05
N GLY A 232 -0.33 -3.45 25.09
CA GLY A 232 -0.05 -4.31 23.96
C GLY A 232 0.54 -3.58 22.75
N LEU A 233 0.55 -4.27 21.61
CA LEU A 233 1.00 -3.68 20.35
C LEU A 233 0.12 -2.51 19.91
N VAL A 234 -1.22 -2.60 20.10
CA VAL A 234 -2.11 -1.50 19.75
C VAL A 234 -1.77 -0.24 20.55
N GLY A 235 -1.57 -0.36 21.86
CA GLY A 235 -1.22 0.79 22.70
C GLY A 235 0.14 1.38 22.38
N ALA A 236 1.14 0.54 22.16
CA ALA A 236 2.46 0.96 21.71
C ALA A 236 2.40 1.69 20.37
N ALA A 237 1.66 1.15 19.38
CA ALA A 237 1.49 1.77 18.07
C ALA A 237 0.84 3.14 18.15
N LEU A 238 -0.20 3.29 18.98
CA LEU A 238 -0.91 4.55 19.14
C LEU A 238 -0.12 5.61 19.91
N GLY A 239 0.75 5.18 20.84
CA GLY A 239 1.47 6.06 21.75
C GLY A 239 2.90 6.43 21.30
N ASP A 240 3.51 5.72 20.37
CA ASP A 240 4.89 5.98 19.92
C ASP A 240 4.90 6.65 18.53
N ASP A 241 5.34 7.91 18.48
CA ASP A 241 5.39 8.71 17.24
C ASP A 241 6.45 8.23 16.24
N ARG A 242 7.35 7.34 16.63
CA ARG A 242 8.34 6.72 15.75
C ARG A 242 7.70 5.68 14.81
N LEU A 243 6.57 5.10 15.24
CA LEU A 243 5.87 4.07 14.50
C LEU A 243 4.89 4.64 13.47
N PHE A 244 5.02 4.20 12.24
CA PHE A 244 3.95 4.29 11.23
C PHE A 244 3.00 3.10 11.39
N ALA A 245 1.73 3.28 11.09
CA ALA A 245 0.75 2.20 11.16
C ALA A 245 -0.08 2.11 9.87
N GLY A 246 -0.12 0.92 9.27
CA GLY A 246 -1.08 0.60 8.22
C GLY A 246 -2.46 0.36 8.82
N ILE A 247 -3.53 0.82 8.16
CA ILE A 247 -4.90 0.59 8.61
C ILE A 247 -5.82 0.24 7.44
N ILE A 248 -6.59 -0.82 7.59
CA ILE A 248 -7.61 -1.24 6.62
C ILE A 248 -8.87 -0.41 6.91
N CYS A 249 -9.19 0.53 6.01
CA CYS A 249 -10.27 1.47 6.20
C CYS A 249 -11.55 1.04 5.45
N ASP A 250 -12.10 -0.11 5.83
CA ASP A 250 -13.30 -0.69 5.21
C ASP A 250 -14.54 -0.70 6.15
N GLY A 251 -14.35 -0.36 7.43
CA GLY A 251 -15.40 -0.45 8.45
C GLY A 251 -15.79 -1.88 8.85
N ILE A 252 -15.03 -2.87 8.37
CA ILE A 252 -15.22 -4.32 8.63
C ILE A 252 -14.10 -4.83 9.52
N HIS A 253 -12.85 -4.60 9.14
CA HIS A 253 -11.65 -4.98 9.90
C HIS A 253 -11.47 -4.12 11.14
N VAL A 254 -11.84 -2.85 11.04
CA VAL A 254 -11.78 -1.90 12.16
C VAL A 254 -13.09 -1.11 12.21
N ASP A 255 -13.76 -1.13 13.37
CA ASP A 255 -14.95 -0.32 13.61
C ASP A 255 -14.62 1.18 13.49
N ARG A 256 -15.63 1.95 13.10
CA ARG A 256 -15.54 3.41 12.96
C ARG A 256 -14.94 4.11 14.18
N ALA A 257 -15.23 3.64 15.38
CA ALA A 257 -14.67 4.21 16.62
C ALA A 257 -13.17 3.95 16.71
N GLY A 258 -12.71 2.73 16.38
CA GLY A 258 -11.30 2.36 16.32
C GLY A 258 -10.54 3.18 15.26
N LEU A 259 -11.10 3.32 14.05
CA LEU A 259 -10.54 4.13 12.98
C LEU A 259 -10.31 5.59 13.44
N ARG A 260 -11.30 6.19 14.12
CA ARG A 260 -11.21 7.56 14.64
C ARG A 260 -10.16 7.71 15.74
N VAL A 261 -10.06 6.73 16.64
CA VAL A 261 -9.02 6.71 17.68
C VAL A 261 -7.63 6.64 17.04
N ALA A 262 -7.43 5.73 16.08
CA ALA A 262 -6.17 5.62 15.36
C ALA A 262 -5.76 6.95 14.72
N PHE A 263 -6.68 7.60 14.00
CA PHE A 263 -6.39 8.89 13.37
C PHE A 263 -6.08 10.00 14.38
N ARG A 264 -6.82 10.07 15.49
CA ARG A 264 -6.56 11.08 16.53
C ARG A 264 -5.21 10.91 17.20
N CYS A 265 -4.75 9.68 17.36
CA CYS A 265 -3.44 9.39 17.96
C CYS A 265 -2.28 9.57 16.98
N LYS A 266 -2.43 9.10 15.73
CA LYS A 266 -1.33 9.05 14.74
C LYS A 266 -1.33 10.23 13.78
N GLY A 267 -2.48 10.85 13.56
CA GLY A 267 -2.64 11.86 12.51
C GLY A 267 -2.38 11.32 11.11
N ARG A 268 -2.49 12.21 10.13
CA ARG A 268 -2.27 11.86 8.71
C ARG A 268 -0.81 11.52 8.37
N ASP A 269 0.15 11.94 9.21
CA ASP A 269 1.58 11.81 8.91
C ASP A 269 2.19 10.49 9.46
N ARG A 270 1.42 9.69 10.22
CA ARG A 270 1.86 8.40 10.77
C ARG A 270 0.86 7.26 10.54
N LEU A 271 -0.34 7.56 10.04
CA LEU A 271 -1.35 6.55 9.69
C LEU A 271 -1.40 6.41 8.18
N MET A 272 -1.23 5.19 7.66
CA MET A 272 -1.22 4.87 6.23
C MET A 272 -2.47 4.07 5.88
N LEU A 273 -3.17 4.43 4.82
CA LEU A 273 -4.18 3.55 4.25
C LEU A 273 -3.48 2.37 3.56
N VAL A 274 -3.96 1.17 3.85
CA VAL A 274 -3.57 -0.07 3.17
C VAL A 274 -4.81 -0.83 2.77
N THR A 275 -4.72 -1.63 1.72
CA THR A 275 -5.86 -2.43 1.30
C THR A 275 -5.89 -3.80 1.96
N ASP A 276 -4.74 -4.42 2.16
CA ASP A 276 -4.64 -5.85 2.48
C ASP A 276 -5.44 -6.71 1.48
N ALA A 277 -5.42 -6.28 0.21
CA ALA A 277 -6.28 -6.77 -0.84
C ALA A 277 -5.95 -8.19 -1.25
N MET A 278 -6.99 -8.97 -1.46
CA MET A 278 -6.93 -10.36 -1.90
C MET A 278 -7.25 -10.49 -3.42
N PRO A 279 -7.13 -11.68 -4.03
CA PRO A 279 -7.22 -11.89 -5.49
C PRO A 279 -8.44 -11.31 -6.18
N LEU A 280 -9.56 -11.15 -5.48
CA LEU A 280 -10.84 -10.78 -6.10
C LEU A 280 -10.94 -9.32 -6.55
N VAL A 281 -10.04 -8.44 -6.11
CA VAL A 281 -9.99 -7.05 -6.60
C VAL A 281 -9.75 -7.05 -8.11
N GLY A 282 -10.58 -6.30 -8.84
CA GLY A 282 -10.52 -6.22 -10.31
C GLY A 282 -11.09 -7.43 -11.03
N THR A 283 -11.91 -8.25 -10.35
CA THR A 283 -12.63 -9.40 -10.94
C THR A 283 -14.10 -9.39 -10.56
N ASN A 284 -14.88 -10.24 -11.26
CA ASN A 284 -16.28 -10.51 -10.91
C ASN A 284 -16.44 -11.79 -10.07
N ASP A 285 -15.34 -12.44 -9.73
CA ASP A 285 -15.34 -13.66 -8.93
C ASP A 285 -15.75 -13.38 -7.48
N ARG A 286 -16.35 -14.39 -6.85
CA ARG A 286 -16.76 -14.28 -5.45
C ARG A 286 -16.09 -15.31 -4.54
N LYS A 287 -15.17 -16.10 -5.09
CA LYS A 287 -14.45 -17.13 -4.33
C LYS A 287 -13.04 -17.29 -4.86
N PHE A 288 -12.13 -17.63 -3.97
CA PHE A 288 -10.79 -18.08 -4.33
C PHE A 288 -10.30 -19.10 -3.30
N MET A 289 -9.18 -19.74 -3.59
CA MET A 289 -8.51 -20.65 -2.67
C MET A 289 -7.32 -19.95 -2.03
N LEU A 290 -7.23 -19.97 -0.71
CA LEU A 290 -6.06 -19.53 0.04
C LEU A 290 -5.40 -20.75 0.67
N GLN A 291 -4.32 -21.21 0.08
CA GLN A 291 -3.54 -22.38 0.57
C GLN A 291 -4.44 -23.59 0.91
N GLY A 292 -5.33 -23.95 -0.03
CA GLY A 292 -6.27 -25.07 0.13
C GLY A 292 -7.55 -24.76 0.91
N ARG A 293 -7.73 -23.57 1.45
CA ARG A 293 -8.94 -23.13 2.15
C ARG A 293 -9.81 -22.28 1.22
N PRO A 294 -11.10 -22.57 1.03
CA PRO A 294 -12.00 -21.74 0.23
C PRO A 294 -12.31 -20.45 0.98
N ILE A 295 -12.10 -19.31 0.32
CA ILE A 295 -12.47 -17.99 0.80
C ILE A 295 -13.62 -17.47 -0.04
N THR A 296 -14.65 -16.94 0.61
CA THR A 296 -15.86 -16.45 -0.05
C THR A 296 -16.07 -14.96 0.25
N LEU A 297 -16.41 -14.21 -0.80
CA LEU A 297 -16.81 -12.81 -0.70
C LEU A 297 -18.33 -12.72 -0.46
N HIS A 298 -18.70 -12.14 0.66
CA HIS A 298 -20.07 -11.81 1.00
C HIS A 298 -20.15 -10.38 1.55
N GLU A 299 -20.89 -9.49 0.92
CA GLU A 299 -21.04 -8.08 1.33
C GLU A 299 -19.70 -7.38 1.68
N ASN A 300 -18.73 -7.46 0.80
CA ASN A 300 -17.36 -6.95 0.96
C ASN A 300 -16.52 -7.64 2.05
N ARG A 301 -17.01 -8.69 2.69
CA ARG A 301 -16.27 -9.52 3.64
C ARG A 301 -15.71 -10.75 2.96
N LEU A 302 -14.41 -10.94 3.09
CA LEU A 302 -13.76 -12.18 2.71
C LEU A 302 -13.62 -13.07 3.94
N THR A 303 -14.25 -14.24 3.90
CA THR A 303 -14.24 -15.15 5.05
C THR A 303 -13.90 -16.57 4.67
N GLY A 304 -13.14 -17.23 5.54
CA GLY A 304 -12.96 -18.68 5.53
C GLY A 304 -14.21 -19.41 6.01
N PRO A 305 -14.22 -20.75 5.95
CA PRO A 305 -15.35 -21.58 6.38
C PRO A 305 -15.71 -21.43 7.86
N ASP A 306 -14.77 -21.04 8.69
CA ASP A 306 -14.90 -20.81 10.13
C ASP A 306 -15.31 -19.36 10.47
N GLY A 307 -15.57 -18.51 9.45
CA GLY A 307 -15.91 -17.12 9.63
C GLY A 307 -14.72 -16.17 9.86
N THR A 308 -13.49 -16.70 9.89
CA THR A 308 -12.27 -15.88 10.02
C THR A 308 -12.13 -14.97 8.81
N LEU A 309 -11.86 -13.67 9.02
CA LEU A 309 -11.54 -12.73 7.96
C LEU A 309 -10.23 -13.12 7.27
N ALA A 310 -10.17 -12.97 5.97
CA ALA A 310 -9.07 -13.40 5.11
C ALA A 310 -8.63 -12.26 4.19
N GLY A 311 -7.92 -11.26 4.74
CA GLY A 311 -7.63 -10.03 4.06
C GLY A 311 -8.89 -9.28 3.61
N ALA A 312 -8.76 -8.28 2.76
CA ALA A 312 -9.88 -7.42 2.38
C ALA A 312 -10.23 -7.49 0.87
N HIS A 313 -11.44 -7.07 0.58
CA HIS A 313 -11.88 -6.73 -0.78
C HIS A 313 -12.05 -5.21 -0.83
N LEU A 314 -10.92 -4.51 -0.96
CA LEU A 314 -10.82 -3.07 -0.83
C LEU A 314 -9.83 -2.54 -1.86
N THR A 315 -10.15 -1.41 -2.49
CA THR A 315 -9.22 -0.66 -3.35
C THR A 315 -8.75 0.60 -2.64
N MET A 316 -7.63 1.20 -3.10
CA MET A 316 -7.12 2.42 -2.46
C MET A 316 -8.06 3.62 -2.60
N ILE A 317 -8.75 3.75 -3.74
CA ILE A 317 -9.75 4.83 -3.89
C ILE A 317 -10.93 4.65 -2.94
N GLU A 318 -11.38 3.41 -2.72
CA GLU A 318 -12.40 3.11 -1.71
C GLU A 318 -11.90 3.39 -0.29
N ALA A 319 -10.65 3.05 0.02
CA ALA A 319 -10.04 3.36 1.31
C ALA A 319 -10.00 4.87 1.57
N VAL A 320 -9.66 5.68 0.56
CA VAL A 320 -9.71 7.15 0.62
C VAL A 320 -11.15 7.65 0.85
N ARG A 321 -12.12 7.17 0.07
CA ARG A 321 -13.55 7.47 0.26
C ARG A 321 -14.01 7.15 1.69
N ASN A 322 -13.69 5.96 2.14
CA ASN A 322 -14.07 5.46 3.46
C ASN A 322 -13.38 6.25 4.58
N ALA A 323 -12.13 6.69 4.39
CA ALA A 323 -11.45 7.55 5.35
C ALA A 323 -12.22 8.87 5.56
N VAL A 324 -12.64 9.52 4.48
CA VAL A 324 -13.49 10.72 4.59
C VAL A 324 -14.82 10.40 5.29
N ALA A 325 -15.50 9.33 4.90
CA ALA A 325 -16.84 9.01 5.40
C ALA A 325 -16.85 8.45 6.83
N LEU A 326 -15.93 7.53 7.16
CA LEU A 326 -15.94 6.81 8.44
C LEU A 326 -15.17 7.57 9.54
N LEU A 327 -14.02 8.15 9.20
CA LEU A 327 -13.23 8.92 10.16
C LEU A 327 -13.79 10.33 10.32
N GLY A 328 -14.41 10.90 9.28
CA GLY A 328 -14.88 12.28 9.24
C GLY A 328 -13.73 13.28 9.08
N ILE A 329 -12.68 12.87 8.38
CA ILE A 329 -11.49 13.69 8.10
C ILE A 329 -11.60 14.40 6.75
N SER A 330 -10.73 15.38 6.52
CA SER A 330 -10.68 16.07 5.24
C SER A 330 -10.18 15.14 4.11
N LEU A 331 -10.56 15.42 2.87
CA LEU A 331 -10.01 14.73 1.70
C LEU A 331 -8.50 14.89 1.63
N VAL A 332 -7.96 16.05 2.00
CA VAL A 332 -6.52 16.32 2.09
C VAL A 332 -5.81 15.35 3.03
N ASP A 333 -6.40 15.08 4.20
CA ASP A 333 -5.81 14.11 5.15
C ASP A 333 -5.87 12.68 4.59
N ALA A 334 -6.99 12.28 4.01
CA ALA A 334 -7.14 10.95 3.41
C ALA A 334 -6.15 10.72 2.25
N LEU A 335 -6.00 11.70 1.36
CA LEU A 335 -5.03 11.64 0.26
C LEU A 335 -3.58 11.64 0.77
N THR A 336 -3.29 12.35 1.85
CA THR A 336 -1.97 12.31 2.50
C THR A 336 -1.67 10.89 3.02
N MET A 337 -2.63 10.25 3.70
CA MET A 337 -2.52 8.88 4.22
C MET A 337 -2.38 7.84 3.11
N ALA A 338 -2.87 8.12 1.90
CA ALA A 338 -2.78 7.23 0.74
C ALA A 338 -1.54 7.46 -0.15
N SER A 339 -0.80 8.55 0.03
CA SER A 339 0.30 8.91 -0.88
C SER A 339 1.58 9.33 -0.15
N ARG A 340 1.59 10.49 0.49
CA ARG A 340 2.79 11.07 1.11
C ARG A 340 3.26 10.25 2.32
N THR A 341 2.35 9.78 3.14
CA THR A 341 2.70 9.04 4.36
C THR A 341 3.32 7.68 4.06
N PRO A 342 2.78 6.82 3.17
CA PRO A 342 3.47 5.60 2.78
C PRO A 342 4.78 5.88 2.01
N ALA A 343 4.88 6.96 1.23
CA ALA A 343 6.15 7.37 0.61
C ALA A 343 7.21 7.67 1.70
N ALA A 344 6.85 8.43 2.75
CA ALA A 344 7.74 8.72 3.87
C ALA A 344 8.14 7.46 4.63
N PHE A 345 7.19 6.56 4.90
CA PHE A 345 7.50 5.27 5.53
C PHE A 345 8.50 4.46 4.70
N LEU A 346 8.37 4.47 3.38
CA LEU A 346 9.31 3.78 2.48
C LEU A 346 10.62 4.51 2.25
N GLY A 347 10.79 5.79 2.72
CA GLY A 347 11.94 6.64 2.43
C GLY A 347 12.00 7.07 0.95
N LEU A 348 10.82 7.29 0.36
CA LEU A 348 10.62 7.75 -1.01
C LEU A 348 9.99 9.16 -1.05
N GLU A 349 9.94 9.87 0.06
CA GLU A 349 9.30 11.18 0.21
C GLU A 349 9.94 12.29 -0.63
N SER A 350 11.16 12.07 -1.12
CA SER A 350 11.84 12.97 -2.07
C SER A 350 11.49 12.70 -3.53
N GLU A 351 10.79 11.59 -3.81
CA GLU A 351 10.49 11.15 -5.18
C GLU A 351 9.01 10.96 -5.45
N LEU A 352 8.22 10.58 -4.42
CA LEU A 352 6.81 10.19 -4.49
C LEU A 352 5.97 10.91 -3.44
N GLY A 353 4.64 10.87 -3.63
CA GLY A 353 3.66 11.39 -2.68
C GLY A 353 3.43 12.89 -2.77
N LYS A 354 4.01 13.58 -3.77
CA LYS A 354 3.76 15.01 -4.07
C LYS A 354 3.70 15.27 -5.56
N ILE A 355 2.95 16.28 -5.93
CA ILE A 355 3.02 16.91 -7.23
C ILE A 355 3.94 18.13 -7.08
N ALA A 356 5.23 17.94 -7.40
CA ALA A 356 6.25 18.97 -7.28
C ALA A 356 7.34 18.77 -8.36
N PRO A 357 8.00 19.83 -8.82
CA PRO A 357 9.11 19.70 -9.78
C PRO A 357 10.18 18.74 -9.28
N GLY A 358 10.64 17.85 -10.16
CA GLY A 358 11.61 16.78 -9.84
C GLY A 358 11.02 15.47 -9.33
N TYR A 359 9.78 15.46 -8.83
CA TYR A 359 9.10 14.24 -8.41
C TYR A 359 8.75 13.34 -9.61
N ARG A 360 8.70 12.04 -9.40
CA ARG A 360 8.21 11.10 -10.41
C ARG A 360 6.74 11.40 -10.70
N ALA A 361 6.38 11.39 -11.98
CA ALA A 361 5.03 11.71 -12.43
C ALA A 361 4.07 10.53 -12.23
N ASP A 362 3.90 10.11 -10.98
CA ASP A 362 2.94 9.11 -10.53
C ASP A 362 1.72 9.85 -10.02
N LEU A 363 0.64 9.78 -10.80
CA LEU A 363 -0.54 10.61 -10.61
C LEU A 363 -1.81 9.77 -10.70
N VAL A 364 -2.84 10.20 -9.99
CA VAL A 364 -4.21 9.70 -10.10
C VAL A 364 -5.16 10.87 -10.30
N ALA A 365 -6.14 10.70 -11.17
CA ALA A 365 -7.28 11.60 -11.27
C ALA A 365 -8.57 10.83 -10.98
N PHE A 366 -9.45 11.43 -10.19
CA PHE A 366 -10.74 10.82 -9.81
C PHE A 366 -11.81 11.92 -9.66
N ASN A 367 -13.09 11.53 -9.83
CA ASN A 367 -14.22 12.45 -9.71
C ASN A 367 -14.75 12.52 -8.26
N PRO A 368 -15.71 13.40 -7.93
CA PRO A 368 -16.31 13.51 -6.59
C PRO A 368 -17.02 12.24 -6.08
N ASN A 369 -17.36 11.31 -6.98
CA ASN A 369 -17.92 10.01 -6.61
C ASN A 369 -16.84 8.98 -6.26
N PHE A 370 -15.56 9.39 -6.25
CA PHE A 370 -14.40 8.52 -6.07
C PHE A 370 -14.26 7.44 -7.15
N GLU A 371 -14.59 7.79 -8.39
CA GLU A 371 -14.33 6.97 -9.56
C GLU A 371 -13.05 7.46 -10.24
N VAL A 372 -12.10 6.54 -10.46
CA VAL A 372 -10.82 6.88 -11.09
C VAL A 372 -11.02 7.17 -12.57
N VAL A 373 -10.63 8.35 -13.01
CA VAL A 373 -10.72 8.79 -14.41
C VAL A 373 -9.39 8.69 -15.15
N GLY A 374 -8.29 8.53 -14.44
CA GLY A 374 -6.98 8.30 -15.04
C GLY A 374 -5.88 8.02 -14.03
N THR A 375 -4.88 7.24 -14.45
CA THR A 375 -3.66 6.95 -13.68
C THR A 375 -2.42 7.06 -14.55
N TRP A 376 -1.35 7.64 -14.01
CA TRP A 376 -0.05 7.79 -14.68
C TRP A 376 1.05 7.28 -13.75
N ILE A 377 1.95 6.48 -14.29
CA ILE A 377 3.17 6.02 -13.62
C ILE A 377 4.35 6.48 -14.47
N GLY A 378 5.20 7.34 -13.91
CA GLY A 378 6.28 7.97 -14.67
C GLY A 378 5.77 8.75 -15.88
N GLY A 379 4.57 9.34 -15.79
CA GLY A 379 3.93 10.08 -16.88
C GLY A 379 3.31 9.21 -17.99
N VAL A 380 3.43 7.88 -17.90
CA VAL A 380 2.76 6.96 -18.84
C VAL A 380 1.39 6.62 -18.29
N GLY A 381 0.36 7.19 -18.93
CA GLY A 381 -1.02 7.14 -18.46
C GLY A 381 -1.89 6.07 -19.10
N SER A 382 -2.93 5.68 -18.39
CA SER A 382 -4.16 5.13 -18.94
C SER A 382 -5.31 6.05 -18.49
N ILE A 383 -6.10 6.50 -19.45
CA ILE A 383 -7.36 7.22 -19.18
C ILE A 383 -8.45 6.14 -19.20
N GLY A 384 -9.32 6.13 -18.17
CA GLY A 384 -10.44 5.19 -18.11
C GLY A 384 -11.44 5.42 -19.24
N GLU A 385 -12.21 4.39 -19.60
CA GLU A 385 -13.20 4.43 -20.68
C GLU A 385 -14.24 5.57 -20.54
N ALA A 386 -14.50 6.01 -19.32
CA ALA A 386 -15.38 7.15 -19.04
C ALA A 386 -14.84 8.50 -19.59
N SER A 387 -13.54 8.61 -19.84
CA SER A 387 -12.91 9.84 -20.37
C SER A 387 -12.77 9.82 -21.90
N GLU A 388 -12.78 8.66 -22.56
CA GLU A 388 -12.73 8.56 -24.03
C GLU A 388 -13.98 9.16 -24.71
N ALA A 389 -15.12 9.14 -24.03
CA ALA A 389 -16.35 9.77 -24.51
C ALA A 389 -16.25 11.30 -24.55
N PHE A 390 -15.41 11.92 -23.72
CA PHE A 390 -15.23 13.39 -23.64
C PHE A 390 -14.23 13.94 -24.66
N GLN A 391 -13.30 13.09 -25.16
CA GLN A 391 -12.34 13.53 -26.20
C GLN A 391 -12.89 13.52 -27.62
N ARG A 392 -14.10 12.98 -27.84
CA ARG A 392 -14.77 12.89 -29.15
C ARG A 392 -15.94 13.88 -29.32
N GLY A 393 -16.19 14.75 -28.38
CA GLY A 393 -17.17 15.86 -28.42
C GLY A 393 -16.44 17.21 -28.46
#